data_981ab28df523e6e7e71302e7caec3063
#
_entry.id   981ab28df523e6e7e71302e7caec3063
#
_cell.length_a   1.000
_cell.length_b   1.000
_cell.length_c   1.000
_cell.angle_alpha   90.00
_cell.angle_beta   90.00
_cell.angle_gamma   90.00
#
_symmetry.space_group_name_H-M   'P 1'
#
loop_
_entity.id
_entity.type
_entity.pdbx_description
1 polymer ?
#
loop_
_entity_poly.entity_id
_entity_poly.type
_entity_poly.pdbx_seq_one_letter_code
_entity_poly.pdbx_strand_id
1 'polypeptide(L)'
;MENQINNLQELEELRSQVAEFKNRMDKQEIVSRHLLNEAMMGHVSWVKHMSIWGGILDFALVPFVIYALHGIVGVSWAPVIFICLVLMVEGIINFWNFSTIRDKHLATDNVLSAQQRLTNFKRREKLYTFGVIPFILIFIIWLLFDVYYGTDIPLPSGYNLIFDFVVIAVGLAVVVYIYHREMRSLNKAIKEIDEFNKNM
;
A
#
# COMPACT_ATOMS: atom_id res chain seq x y z
N MET A 1 11.07 5.50 -69.54
CA MET A 1 9.80 5.85 -68.87
C MET A 1 9.27 4.67 -68.02
N GLU A 2 9.31 3.46 -68.52
CA GLU A 2 8.81 2.25 -67.85
C GLU A 2 9.48 1.96 -66.50
N ASN A 3 10.81 2.10 -66.41
CA ASN A 3 11.57 1.93 -65.15
C ASN A 3 11.24 2.96 -64.05
N GLN A 4 10.77 4.16 -64.41
CA GLN A 4 10.39 5.19 -63.44
C GLN A 4 9.00 4.89 -62.86
N ILE A 5 8.09 4.33 -63.66
CA ILE A 5 6.75 3.95 -63.24
C ILE A 5 6.82 2.77 -62.29
N ASN A 6 7.66 1.75 -62.58
CA ASN A 6 7.89 0.61 -61.68
C ASN A 6 8.48 1.05 -60.33
N ASN A 7 9.44 1.93 -60.31
CA ASN A 7 10.03 2.44 -59.07
C ASN A 7 9.03 3.25 -58.21
N LEU A 8 8.09 3.98 -58.86
CA LEU A 8 7.04 4.68 -58.14
C LEU A 8 6.01 3.72 -57.54
N GLN A 9 5.66 2.65 -58.23
CA GLN A 9 4.77 1.60 -57.71
C GLN A 9 5.39 0.85 -56.54
N GLU A 10 6.68 0.48 -56.63
CA GLU A 10 7.40 -0.16 -55.53
C GLU A 10 7.50 0.74 -54.28
N LEU A 11 7.69 2.07 -54.47
CA LEU A 11 7.72 3.02 -53.38
C LEU A 11 6.33 3.20 -52.71
N GLU A 12 5.24 3.15 -53.45
CA GLU A 12 3.89 3.20 -52.90
C GLU A 12 3.56 1.91 -52.15
N GLU A 13 3.97 0.76 -52.66
CA GLU A 13 3.78 -0.52 -52.00
C GLU A 13 4.57 -0.61 -50.71
N LEU A 14 5.83 -0.17 -50.70
CA LEU A 14 6.67 -0.06 -49.50
C LEU A 14 6.05 0.91 -48.47
N ARG A 15 5.52 2.04 -48.88
CA ARG A 15 4.81 2.97 -47.98
C ARG A 15 3.57 2.34 -47.38
N SER A 16 2.81 1.60 -48.16
CA SER A 16 1.62 0.87 -47.69
C SER A 16 1.99 -0.20 -46.66
N GLN A 17 3.04 -0.99 -46.94
CA GLN A 17 3.53 -2.00 -46.04
C GLN A 17 4.05 -1.40 -44.71
N VAL A 18 4.80 -0.31 -44.76
CA VAL A 18 5.27 0.41 -43.57
C VAL A 18 4.12 0.99 -42.77
N ALA A 19 3.09 1.54 -43.41
CA ALA A 19 1.90 2.05 -42.75
C ALA A 19 1.11 0.94 -42.07
N GLU A 20 0.95 -0.20 -42.74
CA GLU A 20 0.29 -1.38 -42.16
C GLU A 20 1.10 -1.97 -40.98
N PHE A 21 2.41 -2.07 -41.13
CA PHE A 21 3.31 -2.53 -40.07
C PHE A 21 3.24 -1.60 -38.84
N LYS A 22 3.28 -0.30 -39.06
CA LYS A 22 3.12 0.70 -37.99
C LYS A 22 1.78 0.55 -37.28
N ASN A 23 0.69 0.38 -38.02
CA ASN A 23 -0.65 0.19 -37.45
C ASN A 23 -0.75 -1.11 -36.65
N ARG A 24 -0.10 -2.18 -37.08
CA ARG A 24 -0.02 -3.44 -36.32
C ARG A 24 0.82 -3.28 -35.05
N MET A 25 1.95 -2.59 -35.12
CA MET A 25 2.77 -2.27 -33.95
C MET A 25 2.00 -1.41 -32.95
N ASP A 26 1.32 -0.35 -33.39
CA ASP A 26 0.53 0.52 -32.50
C ASP A 26 -0.60 -0.30 -31.81
N LYS A 27 -1.27 -1.18 -32.53
CA LYS A 27 -2.28 -2.09 -31.94
C LYS A 27 -1.69 -3.07 -30.93
N GLN A 28 -0.53 -3.65 -31.23
CA GLN A 28 0.15 -4.56 -30.30
C GLN A 28 0.60 -3.81 -29.04
N GLU A 29 1.10 -2.61 -29.18
CA GLU A 29 1.49 -1.78 -28.04
C GLU A 29 0.28 -1.44 -27.14
N ILE A 30 -0.85 -1.09 -27.72
CA ILE A 30 -2.09 -0.80 -26.98
C ILE A 30 -2.57 -2.04 -26.22
N VAL A 31 -2.61 -3.21 -26.87
CA VAL A 31 -3.02 -4.47 -26.24
C VAL A 31 -2.05 -4.87 -25.13
N SER A 32 -0.75 -4.74 -25.38
CA SER A 32 0.28 -5.06 -24.42
C SER A 32 0.23 -4.15 -23.19
N ARG A 33 0.00 -2.84 -23.38
CA ARG A 33 -0.22 -1.88 -22.29
C ARG A 33 -1.49 -2.19 -21.49
N HIS A 34 -2.57 -2.61 -22.15
CA HIS A 34 -3.81 -2.98 -21.48
C HIS A 34 -3.61 -4.21 -20.59
N LEU A 35 -2.96 -5.27 -21.11
CA LEU A 35 -2.67 -6.49 -20.35
C LEU A 35 -1.74 -6.22 -19.16
N LEU A 36 -0.70 -5.39 -19.34
CA LEU A 36 0.16 -4.97 -18.24
C LEU A 36 -0.60 -4.21 -17.17
N ASN A 37 -1.47 -3.28 -17.58
CA ASN A 37 -2.27 -2.51 -16.64
C ASN A 37 -3.24 -3.40 -15.86
N GLU A 38 -3.86 -4.37 -16.52
CA GLU A 38 -4.75 -5.36 -15.88
C GLU A 38 -4.01 -6.24 -14.86
N ALA A 39 -2.84 -6.77 -15.21
CA ALA A 39 -2.00 -7.55 -14.32
C ALA A 39 -1.54 -6.73 -13.11
N MET A 40 -1.03 -5.51 -13.34
CA MET A 40 -0.62 -4.57 -12.31
C MET A 40 -1.77 -4.21 -11.36
N MET A 41 -2.97 -3.93 -11.90
CA MET A 41 -4.15 -3.59 -11.11
C MET A 41 -4.59 -4.75 -10.23
N GLY A 42 -4.44 -6.00 -10.67
CA GLY A 42 -4.69 -7.18 -9.84
C GLY A 42 -3.84 -7.20 -8.57
N HIS A 43 -2.56 -6.85 -8.68
CA HIS A 43 -1.65 -6.80 -7.54
C HIS A 43 -1.83 -5.56 -6.65
N VAL A 44 -2.12 -4.40 -7.26
CA VAL A 44 -2.32 -3.14 -6.54
C VAL A 44 -3.68 -3.07 -5.86
N SER A 45 -4.70 -3.75 -6.38
CA SER A 45 -6.07 -3.76 -5.83
C SER A 45 -6.12 -4.17 -4.37
N TRP A 46 -5.34 -5.19 -3.97
CA TRP A 46 -5.29 -5.63 -2.57
C TRP A 46 -4.67 -4.55 -1.66
N VAL A 47 -3.56 -3.95 -2.09
CA VAL A 47 -2.89 -2.86 -1.35
C VAL A 47 -3.83 -1.67 -1.18
N LYS A 48 -4.56 -1.32 -2.23
CA LYS A 48 -5.57 -0.26 -2.22
C LYS A 48 -6.69 -0.53 -1.21
N HIS A 49 -7.25 -1.74 -1.20
CA HIS A 49 -8.28 -2.12 -0.23
C HIS A 49 -7.74 -2.04 1.20
N MET A 50 -6.53 -2.54 1.46
CA MET A 50 -5.90 -2.49 2.77
C MET A 50 -5.66 -1.06 3.24
N SER A 51 -5.19 -0.17 2.36
CA SER A 51 -4.94 1.25 2.70
C SER A 51 -6.23 1.99 3.05
N ILE A 52 -7.34 1.74 2.31
CA ILE A 52 -8.64 2.36 2.61
C ILE A 52 -9.21 1.82 3.91
N TRP A 53 -9.31 0.48 4.03
CA TRP A 53 -9.88 -0.16 5.22
C TRP A 53 -9.03 0.09 6.46
N GLY A 54 -7.69 0.12 6.32
CA GLY A 54 -6.78 0.51 7.39
C GLY A 54 -7.11 1.91 7.91
N GLY A 55 -7.17 2.90 7.03
CA GLY A 55 -7.51 4.28 7.43
C GLY A 55 -8.89 4.41 8.08
N ILE A 56 -9.91 3.71 7.56
CA ILE A 56 -11.26 3.71 8.19
C ILE A 56 -11.21 3.05 9.58
N LEU A 57 -10.49 1.93 9.68
CA LEU A 57 -10.36 1.17 10.92
C LEU A 57 -9.63 1.99 11.99
N ASP A 58 -8.57 2.71 11.63
CA ASP A 58 -7.81 3.56 12.55
C ASP A 58 -8.71 4.61 13.20
N PHE A 59 -9.55 5.30 12.41
CA PHE A 59 -10.52 6.27 12.96
C PHE A 59 -11.63 5.61 13.79
N ALA A 60 -12.11 4.43 13.38
CA ALA A 60 -13.14 3.69 14.11
C ALA A 60 -12.63 3.13 15.44
N LEU A 61 -11.32 2.82 15.52
CA LEU A 61 -10.70 2.33 16.75
C LEU A 61 -10.54 3.40 17.82
N VAL A 62 -10.45 4.68 17.47
CA VAL A 62 -10.25 5.77 18.46
C VAL A 62 -11.28 5.74 19.58
N PRO A 63 -12.61 5.80 19.34
CA PRO A 63 -13.60 5.75 20.41
C PRO A 63 -13.58 4.43 21.19
N PHE A 64 -13.29 3.32 20.49
CA PHE A 64 -13.18 2.02 21.13
C PHE A 64 -11.97 1.95 22.09
N VAL A 65 -10.83 2.47 21.69
CA VAL A 65 -9.61 2.54 22.51
C VAL A 65 -9.84 3.40 23.75
N ILE A 66 -10.49 4.57 23.60
CA ILE A 66 -10.83 5.43 24.74
C ILE A 66 -11.73 4.66 25.73
N TYR A 67 -12.78 4.03 25.23
CA TYR A 67 -13.71 3.28 26.09
C TYR A 67 -13.03 2.08 26.77
N ALA A 68 -12.24 1.29 26.02
CA ALA A 68 -11.60 0.09 26.55
C ALA A 68 -10.49 0.43 27.56
N LEU A 69 -9.57 1.31 27.21
CA LEU A 69 -8.41 1.60 28.05
C LEU A 69 -8.78 2.46 29.26
N HIS A 70 -9.51 3.55 29.04
CA HIS A 70 -9.87 4.46 30.13
C HIS A 70 -11.14 4.01 30.86
N GLY A 71 -12.18 3.60 30.13
CA GLY A 71 -13.47 3.25 30.74
C GLY A 71 -13.51 1.89 31.42
N ILE A 72 -12.82 0.87 30.89
CA ILE A 72 -12.83 -0.48 31.45
C ILE A 72 -11.61 -0.74 32.32
N VAL A 73 -10.40 -0.46 31.76
CA VAL A 73 -9.13 -0.80 32.45
C VAL A 73 -8.71 0.28 33.44
N GLY A 74 -9.19 1.53 33.28
CA GLY A 74 -8.85 2.65 34.16
C GLY A 74 -7.47 3.25 33.87
N VAL A 75 -6.94 3.05 32.69
CA VAL A 75 -5.65 3.63 32.25
C VAL A 75 -5.71 5.15 32.30
N SER A 76 -4.65 5.82 32.71
CA SER A 76 -4.55 7.28 32.75
C SER A 76 -4.77 7.89 31.37
N TRP A 77 -5.18 9.17 31.33
CA TRP A 77 -5.48 9.86 30.07
C TRP A 77 -4.25 10.03 29.16
N ALA A 78 -3.05 10.10 29.75
CA ALA A 78 -1.86 10.41 28.96
C ALA A 78 -1.52 9.34 27.92
N PRO A 79 -1.38 8.03 28.22
CA PRO A 79 -1.17 7.01 27.21
C PRO A 79 -2.37 6.83 26.26
N VAL A 80 -3.62 7.06 26.73
CA VAL A 80 -4.82 6.99 25.88
C VAL A 80 -4.78 8.08 24.82
N ILE A 81 -4.50 9.34 25.20
CA ILE A 81 -4.35 10.44 24.24
C ILE A 81 -3.21 10.16 23.26
N PHE A 82 -2.09 9.66 23.75
CA PHE A 82 -0.94 9.34 22.91
C PHE A 82 -1.30 8.33 21.81
N ILE A 83 -1.92 7.21 22.14
CA ILE A 83 -2.28 6.21 21.13
C ILE A 83 -3.37 6.71 20.19
N CYS A 84 -4.34 7.50 20.66
CA CYS A 84 -5.34 8.12 19.81
C CYS A 84 -4.72 9.05 18.78
N LEU A 85 -3.72 9.84 19.17
CA LEU A 85 -2.97 10.69 18.24
C LEU A 85 -2.20 9.86 17.21
N VAL A 86 -1.57 8.76 17.62
CA VAL A 86 -0.87 7.85 16.70
C VAL A 86 -1.85 7.28 15.69
N LEU A 87 -3.01 6.76 16.11
CA LEU A 87 -4.05 6.22 15.21
C LEU A 87 -4.59 7.28 14.25
N MET A 88 -4.81 8.51 14.72
CA MET A 88 -5.27 9.59 13.84
C MET A 88 -4.24 9.95 12.77
N VAL A 89 -2.97 10.05 13.14
CA VAL A 89 -1.87 10.30 12.19
C VAL A 89 -1.75 9.15 11.19
N GLU A 90 -1.86 7.90 11.65
CA GLU A 90 -1.85 6.71 10.81
C GLU A 90 -2.99 6.73 9.79
N GLY A 91 -4.21 6.99 10.23
CA GLY A 91 -5.36 7.11 9.36
C GLY A 91 -5.18 8.19 8.28
N ILE A 92 -4.66 9.37 8.64
CA ILE A 92 -4.37 10.45 7.69
C ILE A 92 -3.32 10.02 6.66
N ILE A 93 -2.23 9.37 7.10
CA ILE A 93 -1.16 8.88 6.22
C ILE A 93 -1.71 7.82 5.26
N ASN A 94 -2.53 6.89 5.74
CA ASN A 94 -3.18 5.87 4.91
C ASN A 94 -4.04 6.50 3.81
N PHE A 95 -4.84 7.52 4.14
CA PHE A 95 -5.61 8.26 3.13
C PHE A 95 -4.73 9.01 2.14
N TRP A 96 -3.64 9.61 2.61
CA TRP A 96 -2.70 10.32 1.73
C TRP A 96 -1.97 9.35 0.79
N ASN A 97 -1.49 8.23 1.31
CA ASN A 97 -0.85 7.18 0.52
C ASN A 97 -1.81 6.62 -0.54
N PHE A 98 -3.09 6.39 -0.16
CA PHE A 98 -4.12 5.94 -1.10
C PHE A 98 -4.30 6.90 -2.28
N SER A 99 -4.26 8.22 -2.06
CA SER A 99 -4.41 9.20 -3.14
C SER A 99 -3.32 9.08 -4.22
N THR A 100 -2.15 8.54 -3.86
CA THR A 100 -1.00 8.37 -4.76
C THR A 100 -1.17 7.19 -5.72
N ILE A 101 -1.90 6.12 -5.31
CA ILE A 101 -2.14 4.91 -6.10
C ILE A 101 -3.59 4.79 -6.60
N ARG A 102 -4.27 5.93 -6.75
CA ARG A 102 -5.64 5.95 -7.26
C ARG A 102 -5.68 5.46 -8.71
N ASP A 103 -6.66 4.60 -9.05
CA ASP A 103 -6.82 3.96 -10.36
C ASP A 103 -6.73 4.92 -11.54
N LYS A 104 -7.33 6.12 -11.39
CA LYS A 104 -7.32 7.14 -12.43
C LYS A 104 -5.90 7.56 -12.85
N HIS A 105 -4.97 7.59 -11.90
CA HIS A 105 -3.57 7.95 -12.19
C HIS A 105 -2.79 6.79 -12.79
N LEU A 106 -3.02 5.55 -12.31
CA LEU A 106 -2.35 4.36 -12.83
C LEU A 106 -2.83 3.99 -14.24
N ALA A 107 -4.11 4.22 -14.56
CA ALA A 107 -4.69 3.90 -15.87
C ALA A 107 -4.31 4.91 -16.96
N THR A 108 -4.06 6.18 -16.60
CA THR A 108 -3.75 7.26 -17.56
C THR A 108 -2.27 7.55 -17.68
N ASP A 109 -1.47 7.15 -16.69
CA ASP A 109 -0.04 7.42 -16.66
C ASP A 109 0.73 6.52 -17.66
N ASN A 110 1.86 7.02 -18.13
CA ASN A 110 2.82 6.20 -18.87
C ASN A 110 3.39 5.12 -17.93
N VAL A 111 3.73 3.94 -18.46
CA VAL A 111 4.27 2.79 -17.73
C VAL A 111 5.40 3.18 -16.77
N LEU A 112 6.31 4.04 -17.23
CA LEU A 112 7.43 4.53 -16.41
C LEU A 112 6.97 5.38 -15.22
N SER A 113 5.96 6.24 -15.40
CA SER A 113 5.42 7.07 -14.32
C SER A 113 4.63 6.23 -13.30
N ALA A 114 3.91 5.20 -13.74
CA ALA A 114 3.24 4.23 -12.87
C ALA A 114 4.25 3.48 -12.00
N GLN A 115 5.35 2.99 -12.59
CA GLN A 115 6.45 2.35 -11.86
C GLN A 115 7.06 3.27 -10.79
N GLN A 116 7.32 4.52 -11.16
CA GLN A 116 7.90 5.51 -10.25
C GLN A 116 6.96 5.81 -9.07
N ARG A 117 5.63 5.88 -9.30
CA ARG A 117 4.63 6.07 -8.24
C ARG A 117 4.60 4.88 -7.29
N LEU A 118 4.58 3.64 -7.80
CA LEU A 118 4.61 2.43 -6.97
C LEU A 118 5.90 2.32 -6.15
N THR A 119 7.03 2.67 -6.75
CA THR A 119 8.32 2.67 -6.04
C THR A 119 8.35 3.72 -4.93
N ASN A 120 7.83 4.91 -5.18
CA ASN A 120 7.73 5.97 -4.19
C ASN A 120 6.75 5.61 -3.07
N PHE A 121 5.61 4.99 -3.41
CA PHE A 121 4.67 4.47 -2.43
C PHE A 121 5.34 3.45 -1.51
N LYS A 122 5.99 2.43 -2.08
CA LYS A 122 6.72 1.40 -1.33
C LYS A 122 7.80 2.00 -0.41
N ARG A 123 8.54 3.01 -0.88
CA ARG A 123 9.55 3.70 -0.07
C ARG A 123 8.93 4.44 1.11
N ARG A 124 7.82 5.16 0.88
CA ARG A 124 7.09 5.88 1.94
C ARG A 124 6.53 4.92 2.97
N GLU A 125 5.89 3.84 2.52
CA GLU A 125 5.32 2.80 3.38
C GLU A 125 6.38 2.17 4.28
N LYS A 126 7.52 1.83 3.70
CA LYS A 126 8.66 1.31 4.45
C LYS A 126 9.17 2.29 5.51
N LEU A 127 9.38 3.56 5.13
CA LEU A 127 9.85 4.60 6.06
C LEU A 127 8.84 4.83 7.18
N TYR A 128 7.56 4.85 6.85
CA TYR A 128 6.49 5.01 7.81
C TYR A 128 6.44 3.85 8.81
N THR A 129 6.41 2.61 8.34
CA THR A 129 6.38 1.41 9.20
C THR A 129 7.56 1.39 10.17
N PHE A 130 8.78 1.67 9.68
CA PHE A 130 9.95 1.74 10.55
C PHE A 130 9.90 2.94 11.53
N GLY A 131 9.27 4.05 11.12
CA GLY A 131 9.11 5.22 11.97
C GLY A 131 8.10 5.01 13.10
N VAL A 132 7.02 4.26 12.85
CA VAL A 132 5.92 4.04 13.82
C VAL A 132 6.29 2.98 14.87
N ILE A 133 7.10 1.97 14.53
CA ILE A 133 7.50 0.90 15.46
C ILE A 133 7.99 1.43 16.82
N PRO A 134 8.91 2.40 16.89
CA PRO A 134 9.37 2.95 18.19
C PRO A 134 8.23 3.54 19.04
N PHE A 135 7.28 4.24 18.39
CA PHE A 135 6.14 4.84 19.11
C PHE A 135 5.21 3.76 19.68
N ILE A 136 4.96 2.68 18.93
CA ILE A 136 4.19 1.53 19.42
C ILE A 136 4.89 0.87 20.60
N LEU A 137 6.21 0.69 20.55
CA LEU A 137 6.97 0.10 21.65
C LEU A 137 6.94 0.99 22.90
N ILE A 138 7.12 2.30 22.76
CA ILE A 138 6.98 3.25 23.86
C ILE A 138 5.58 3.19 24.46
N PHE A 139 4.55 3.15 23.62
CA PHE A 139 3.16 3.02 24.07
C PHE A 139 2.93 1.73 24.87
N ILE A 140 3.40 0.58 24.38
CA ILE A 140 3.26 -0.71 25.07
C ILE A 140 3.95 -0.65 26.44
N ILE A 141 5.17 -0.16 26.52
CA ILE A 141 5.91 -0.02 27.76
C ILE A 141 5.17 0.91 28.74
N TRP A 142 4.71 2.05 28.25
CA TRP A 142 3.96 3.02 29.05
C TRP A 142 2.63 2.42 29.54
N LEU A 143 1.90 1.77 28.66
CA LEU A 143 0.64 1.09 29.01
C LEU A 143 0.85 0.04 30.11
N LEU A 144 1.86 -0.81 29.96
CA LEU A 144 2.19 -1.82 30.98
C LEU A 144 2.54 -1.15 32.32
N PHE A 145 3.35 -0.10 32.28
CA PHE A 145 3.70 0.64 33.49
C PHE A 145 2.48 1.26 34.17
N ASP A 146 1.59 1.90 33.38
CA ASP A 146 0.38 2.54 33.90
C ASP A 146 -0.60 1.51 34.50
N VAL A 147 -0.80 0.38 33.82
CA VAL A 147 -1.69 -0.69 34.31
C VAL A 147 -1.17 -1.33 35.61
N TYR A 148 0.15 -1.52 35.74
CA TYR A 148 0.72 -2.18 36.93
C TYR A 148 1.00 -1.27 38.11
N TYR A 149 1.26 0.02 37.86
CA TYR A 149 1.69 0.96 38.89
C TYR A 149 0.81 2.21 39.01
N GLY A 150 0.02 2.53 37.98
CA GLY A 150 -0.69 3.80 37.86
C GLY A 150 -2.19 3.71 38.13
N THR A 151 -2.79 2.51 38.11
CA THR A 151 -4.24 2.37 38.34
C THR A 151 -4.54 2.08 39.79
N ASP A 152 -5.41 2.90 40.40
CA ASP A 152 -5.99 2.64 41.73
C ASP A 152 -7.06 1.52 41.68
N ILE A 153 -7.37 1.02 40.50
CA ILE A 153 -8.36 -0.04 40.29
C ILE A 153 -7.65 -1.39 40.50
N PRO A 154 -8.09 -2.19 41.48
CA PRO A 154 -7.50 -3.52 41.67
C PRO A 154 -7.76 -4.34 40.42
N LEU A 155 -6.67 -4.87 39.83
CA LEU A 155 -6.76 -5.78 38.70
C LEU A 155 -7.75 -6.90 39.01
N PRO A 156 -8.65 -7.28 38.08
CA PRO A 156 -9.60 -8.38 38.32
C PRO A 156 -8.89 -9.61 38.80
N SER A 157 -9.50 -10.30 39.80
CA SER A 157 -8.98 -11.57 40.30
C SER A 157 -8.95 -12.59 39.16
N GLY A 158 -7.79 -12.90 38.61
CA GLY A 158 -7.60 -13.73 37.40
C GLY A 158 -6.95 -13.00 36.22
N TYR A 159 -6.60 -11.72 36.37
CA TYR A 159 -5.80 -11.00 35.38
C TYR A 159 -4.47 -11.71 35.17
N ASN A 160 -4.20 -12.11 33.94
CA ASN A 160 -3.05 -12.92 33.62
C ASN A 160 -2.12 -12.18 32.67
N LEU A 161 -1.00 -11.71 33.16
CA LEU A 161 0.06 -11.04 32.41
C LEU A 161 0.50 -11.85 31.17
N ILE A 162 0.50 -13.18 31.28
CA ILE A 162 0.84 -14.07 30.18
C ILE A 162 -0.17 -13.91 29.03
N PHE A 163 -1.46 -13.74 29.36
CA PHE A 163 -2.50 -13.53 28.36
C PHE A 163 -2.26 -12.25 27.56
N ASP A 164 -1.89 -11.16 28.23
CA ASP A 164 -1.58 -9.87 27.56
C ASP A 164 -0.38 -9.99 26.63
N PHE A 165 0.69 -10.66 27.08
CA PHE A 165 1.85 -10.91 26.21
C PHE A 165 1.48 -11.76 25.00
N VAL A 166 0.62 -12.76 25.16
CA VAL A 166 0.14 -13.59 24.04
C VAL A 166 -0.68 -12.74 23.06
N VAL A 167 -1.59 -11.91 23.54
CA VAL A 167 -2.41 -11.02 22.69
C VAL A 167 -1.54 -10.04 21.94
N ILE A 168 -0.59 -9.40 22.59
CA ILE A 168 0.38 -8.48 21.97
C ILE A 168 1.21 -9.22 20.91
N ALA A 169 1.74 -10.40 21.23
CA ALA A 169 2.55 -11.18 20.30
C ALA A 169 1.75 -11.61 19.07
N VAL A 170 0.50 -12.04 19.24
CA VAL A 170 -0.40 -12.37 18.12
C VAL A 170 -0.70 -11.13 17.29
N GLY A 171 -1.01 -10.01 17.91
CA GLY A 171 -1.23 -8.73 17.21
C GLY A 171 -0.03 -8.32 16.36
N LEU A 172 1.18 -8.36 16.93
CA LEU A 172 2.42 -8.06 16.21
C LEU A 172 2.65 -9.03 15.04
N ALA A 173 2.40 -10.33 15.23
CA ALA A 173 2.54 -11.33 14.17
C ALA A 173 1.59 -11.05 13.01
N VAL A 174 0.34 -10.65 13.28
CA VAL A 174 -0.64 -10.26 12.26
C VAL A 174 -0.16 -9.03 11.48
N VAL A 175 0.32 -8.00 12.17
CA VAL A 175 0.85 -6.78 11.53
C VAL A 175 2.04 -7.11 10.62
N VAL A 176 3.00 -7.91 11.10
CA VAL A 176 4.15 -8.35 10.29
C VAL A 176 3.71 -9.16 9.07
N TYR A 177 2.72 -10.04 9.22
CA TYR A 177 2.17 -10.82 8.11
C TYR A 177 1.53 -9.93 7.04
N ILE A 178 0.68 -8.97 7.45
CA ILE A 178 0.03 -8.01 6.55
C ILE A 178 1.08 -7.19 5.80
N TYR A 179 2.04 -6.61 6.52
CA TYR A 179 3.14 -5.84 5.93
C TYR A 179 3.95 -6.65 4.91
N HIS A 180 4.30 -7.89 5.25
CA HIS A 180 5.05 -8.76 4.34
C HIS A 180 4.27 -9.10 3.07
N ARG A 181 2.98 -9.35 3.20
CA ARG A 181 2.07 -9.61 2.08
C ARG A 181 1.94 -8.39 1.17
N GLU A 182 1.81 -7.20 1.75
CA GLU A 182 1.74 -5.94 1.02
C GLU A 182 3.02 -5.66 0.23
N MET A 183 4.19 -5.76 0.89
CA MET A 183 5.49 -5.58 0.24
C MET A 183 5.73 -6.61 -0.87
N ARG A 184 5.29 -7.84 -0.70
CA ARG A 184 5.37 -8.88 -1.73
C ARG A 184 4.48 -8.55 -2.93
N SER A 185 3.28 -8.04 -2.72
CA SER A 185 2.35 -7.63 -3.79
C SER A 185 2.91 -6.45 -4.59
N LEU A 186 3.42 -5.43 -3.92
CA LEU A 186 4.08 -4.28 -4.56
C LEU A 186 5.33 -4.69 -5.36
N ASN A 187 6.15 -5.59 -4.81
CA ASN A 187 7.33 -6.09 -5.51
C ASN A 187 6.97 -6.84 -6.79
N LYS A 188 5.89 -7.62 -6.79
CA LYS A 188 5.42 -8.32 -7.99
C LYS A 188 4.96 -7.32 -9.05
N ALA A 189 4.14 -6.32 -8.69
CA ALA A 189 3.69 -5.30 -9.62
C ALA A 189 4.86 -4.53 -10.25
N ILE A 190 5.86 -4.13 -9.45
CA ILE A 190 7.06 -3.43 -9.96
C ILE A 190 7.86 -4.34 -10.90
N LYS A 191 8.01 -5.63 -10.56
CA LYS A 191 8.75 -6.59 -11.37
C LYS A 191 8.10 -6.84 -12.73
N GLU A 192 6.78 -6.94 -12.79
CA GLU A 192 6.03 -7.09 -14.04
C GLU A 192 6.24 -5.89 -14.97
N ILE A 193 6.28 -4.66 -14.41
CA ILE A 193 6.60 -3.46 -15.17
C ILE A 193 8.05 -3.48 -15.69
N ASP A 194 9.02 -3.91 -14.87
CA ASP A 194 10.42 -4.00 -15.27
C ASP A 194 10.63 -5.02 -16.39
N GLU A 195 9.98 -6.19 -16.31
CA GLU A 195 10.03 -7.22 -17.33
C GLU A 195 9.41 -6.74 -18.65
N PHE A 196 8.30 -6.01 -18.57
CA PHE A 196 7.66 -5.40 -19.73
C PHE A 196 8.58 -4.38 -20.42
N ASN A 197 9.21 -3.49 -19.65
CA ASN A 197 10.13 -2.49 -20.20
C ASN A 197 11.40 -3.08 -20.84
N LYS A 198 11.84 -4.28 -20.40
CA LYS A 198 13.00 -4.96 -20.99
C LYS A 198 12.67 -5.67 -22.29
N ASN A 199 11.41 -6.00 -22.50
CA ASN A 199 10.95 -6.75 -23.68
C ASN A 199 10.44 -5.82 -24.82
N MET A 200 10.39 -4.51 -24.59
CA MET A 200 10.16 -3.48 -25.61
C MET A 200 11.47 -2.94 -26.17
#